data_57bb01e7dc6ad3a3ebe24b0204358cb2
#
_entry.id   57bb01e7dc6ad3a3ebe24b0204358cb2
#
_cell.length_a   1.000
_cell.length_b   1.000
_cell.length_c   1.000
_cell.angle_alpha   90.00
_cell.angle_beta   90.00
_cell.angle_gamma   90.00
#
_symmetry.space_group_name_H-M   'P 1'
#
loop_
_entity.id
_entity.type
_entity.pdbx_description
1 polymer ?
#
loop_
_entity_poly.entity_id
_entity_poly.type
_entity_poly.pdbx_seq_one_letter_code
_entity_poly.pdbx_strand_id
1 'polypeptide(L)'
;MENVSRASVNYVFRIEICTDNRYNPIVLRHLKEIHMSLIGEILPLSHIVLDLEVSSKKRLFEEAAQLLENEAELPNTNVFDCLFAREKLGSTGLGQGVAIPHGRHACVKKATGAFIRTKEPVAFDAPDGKPVSLIFILLVPENATGEHLEVLSKLAGRFSQKAIREALMAATSAEEVRTLLTEE
;
A
#
# COMPACT_ATOMS: atom_id res chain seq x y z
N MET A 1 3.37 41.76 -30.52
CA MET A 1 3.90 41.43 -29.19
C MET A 1 2.72 40.96 -28.39
N GLU A 2 2.35 39.69 -28.55
CA GLU A 2 1.12 39.15 -27.96
C GLU A 2 1.48 38.11 -26.88
N ASN A 3 0.97 38.37 -25.72
CA ASN A 3 0.99 37.49 -24.57
C ASN A 3 0.07 36.29 -24.83
N VAL A 4 0.63 35.08 -24.91
CA VAL A 4 -0.18 33.87 -24.89
C VAL A 4 -0.18 33.32 -23.47
N SER A 5 -1.31 33.54 -22.80
CA SER A 5 -1.70 33.00 -21.52
C SER A 5 -1.81 31.46 -21.59
N ARG A 6 -1.14 30.78 -20.68
CA ARG A 6 -1.32 29.34 -20.42
C ARG A 6 -2.70 29.11 -19.77
N ALA A 7 -3.64 28.65 -20.56
CA ALA A 7 -4.91 28.15 -20.05
C ALA A 7 -4.73 26.73 -19.49
N SER A 8 -4.95 26.59 -18.21
CA SER A 8 -5.08 25.30 -17.52
C SER A 8 -6.36 24.63 -17.98
N VAL A 9 -6.26 23.50 -18.66
CA VAL A 9 -7.41 22.70 -19.07
C VAL A 9 -7.86 21.84 -17.88
N ASN A 10 -8.78 22.36 -17.09
CA ASN A 10 -9.52 21.57 -16.11
C ASN A 10 -10.62 20.79 -16.86
N TYR A 11 -10.39 19.53 -17.15
CA TYR A 11 -11.46 18.63 -17.60
C TYR A 11 -12.32 18.21 -16.40
N VAL A 12 -13.34 19.00 -16.11
CA VAL A 12 -14.44 18.55 -15.25
C VAL A 12 -15.37 17.71 -16.12
N PHE A 13 -15.24 16.40 -16.07
CA PHE A 13 -16.23 15.48 -16.63
C PHE A 13 -17.50 15.53 -15.76
N ARG A 14 -18.47 16.34 -16.17
CA ARG A 14 -19.83 16.32 -15.63
C ARG A 14 -20.54 15.11 -16.22
N ILE A 15 -20.61 14.02 -15.47
CA ILE A 15 -21.41 12.86 -15.86
C ILE A 15 -22.88 13.21 -15.59
N GLU A 16 -23.60 13.59 -16.63
CA GLU A 16 -25.07 13.60 -16.59
C GLU A 16 -25.54 12.15 -16.64
N ILE A 17 -26.10 11.69 -15.53
CA ILE A 17 -26.71 10.36 -15.43
C ILE A 17 -28.02 10.41 -16.20
N CYS A 18 -27.98 10.05 -17.49
CA CYS A 18 -29.20 9.69 -18.22
C CYS A 18 -29.71 8.35 -17.69
N THR A 19 -30.88 8.38 -17.10
CA THR A 19 -31.63 7.21 -16.62
C THR A 19 -32.26 6.44 -17.80
N ASP A 20 -31.44 5.92 -18.71
CA ASP A 20 -31.90 5.01 -19.76
C ASP A 20 -31.22 3.62 -19.56
N ASN A 21 -32.06 2.64 -19.27
CA ASN A 21 -31.73 1.26 -18.84
C ASN A 21 -31.17 0.40 -19.99
N ARG A 22 -30.27 0.94 -20.84
CA ARG A 22 -29.67 0.26 -22.00
C ARG A 22 -28.15 0.10 -21.93
N TYR A 23 -27.53 0.24 -20.78
CA TYR A 23 -26.09 -0.02 -20.65
C TYR A 23 -25.82 -1.49 -20.36
N ASN A 24 -25.13 -2.11 -21.31
CA ASN A 24 -24.59 -3.47 -21.20
C ASN A 24 -23.76 -3.59 -19.89
N PRO A 25 -24.06 -4.57 -19.02
CA PRO A 25 -23.34 -4.77 -17.77
C PRO A 25 -21.82 -4.98 -17.95
N ILE A 26 -21.38 -5.35 -19.15
CA ILE A 26 -19.96 -5.45 -19.53
C ILE A 26 -19.30 -4.06 -19.57
N VAL A 27 -20.01 -3.02 -20.04
CA VAL A 27 -19.48 -1.65 -20.11
C VAL A 27 -19.34 -1.05 -18.70
N LEU A 28 -20.30 -1.32 -17.81
CA LEU A 28 -20.23 -0.91 -16.40
C LEU A 28 -19.10 -1.62 -15.64
N ARG A 29 -18.79 -2.86 -16.00
CA ARG A 29 -17.66 -3.60 -15.44
C ARG A 29 -16.31 -3.01 -15.91
N HIS A 30 -16.18 -2.63 -17.17
CA HIS A 30 -15.00 -1.96 -17.74
C HIS A 30 -14.79 -0.54 -17.19
N LEU A 31 -15.85 0.20 -16.88
CA LEU A 31 -15.75 1.54 -16.26
C LEU A 31 -15.34 1.47 -14.78
N LYS A 32 -15.61 0.36 -14.08
CA LYS A 32 -15.09 0.10 -12.73
C LYS A 32 -13.58 -0.20 -12.70
N GLU A 33 -13.04 -0.72 -13.82
CA GLU A 33 -11.62 -1.06 -13.93
C GLU A 33 -10.69 0.15 -14.16
N ILE A 34 -11.23 1.34 -14.45
CA ILE A 34 -10.41 2.53 -14.74
C ILE A 34 -10.05 3.35 -13.49
N HIS A 35 -10.67 3.05 -12.35
CA HIS A 35 -10.27 3.67 -11.08
C HIS A 35 -9.39 2.71 -10.28
N MET A 36 -8.15 2.48 -10.76
CA MET A 36 -7.15 1.82 -9.93
C MET A 36 -6.95 2.71 -8.69
N SER A 37 -7.24 2.15 -7.52
CA SER A 37 -7.00 2.88 -6.27
C SER A 37 -5.50 3.16 -6.14
N LEU A 38 -5.11 4.23 -5.46
CA LEU A 38 -3.70 4.56 -5.19
C LEU A 38 -2.93 3.36 -4.61
N ILE A 39 -3.60 2.55 -3.80
CA ILE A 39 -3.01 1.32 -3.24
C ILE A 39 -2.79 0.28 -4.35
N GLY A 40 -3.73 0.14 -5.29
CA GLY A 40 -3.62 -0.81 -6.41
C GLY A 40 -2.48 -0.51 -7.37
N GLU A 41 -2.13 0.77 -7.54
CA GLU A 41 -1.00 1.19 -8.38
C GLU A 41 0.37 0.84 -7.78
N ILE A 42 0.47 0.80 -6.46
CA ILE A 42 1.71 0.56 -5.74
C ILE A 42 1.88 -0.87 -5.23
N LEU A 43 0.82 -1.70 -5.29
CA LEU A 43 0.80 -3.07 -4.75
C LEU A 43 0.58 -4.10 -5.87
N PRO A 44 1.63 -4.51 -6.61
CA PRO A 44 1.54 -5.63 -7.53
C PRO A 44 1.35 -6.94 -6.78
N LEU A 45 0.78 -7.96 -7.44
CA LEU A 45 0.52 -9.27 -6.81
C LEU A 45 1.81 -9.95 -6.33
N SER A 46 2.92 -9.77 -7.03
CA SER A 46 4.23 -10.29 -6.64
C SER A 46 4.76 -9.73 -5.33
N HIS A 47 4.25 -8.58 -4.88
CA HIS A 47 4.62 -7.96 -3.61
C HIS A 47 3.72 -8.39 -2.43
N ILE A 48 2.89 -9.41 -2.61
CA ILE A 48 2.00 -9.93 -1.57
C ILE A 48 2.52 -11.30 -1.12
N VAL A 49 2.92 -11.38 0.15
CA VAL A 49 3.43 -12.60 0.77
C VAL A 49 2.51 -13.03 1.89
N LEU A 50 2.04 -14.26 1.82
CA LEU A 50 1.19 -14.86 2.84
C LEU A 50 1.96 -15.89 3.66
N ASP A 51 1.66 -15.92 4.95
CA ASP A 51 2.18 -16.89 5.93
C ASP A 51 3.72 -16.93 6.01
N LEU A 52 4.34 -15.74 5.93
CA LEU A 52 5.80 -15.61 6.07
C LEU A 52 6.25 -16.08 7.46
N GLU A 53 7.21 -16.99 7.50
CA GLU A 53 7.81 -17.48 8.74
C GLU A 53 8.97 -16.59 9.16
N VAL A 54 8.74 -15.73 10.14
CA VAL A 54 9.76 -14.86 10.74
C VAL A 54 9.59 -14.79 12.25
N SER A 55 10.70 -14.68 12.97
CA SER A 55 10.71 -14.69 14.44
C SER A 55 10.92 -13.31 15.07
N SER A 56 11.16 -12.27 14.29
CA SER A 56 11.45 -10.93 14.80
C SER A 56 11.17 -9.84 13.79
N LYS A 57 10.92 -8.61 14.29
CA LYS A 57 10.78 -7.39 13.49
C LYS A 57 12.00 -7.17 12.56
N LYS A 58 13.20 -7.42 13.05
CA LYS A 58 14.41 -7.30 12.24
C LYS A 58 14.38 -8.25 11.05
N ARG A 59 14.07 -9.54 11.31
CA ARG A 59 13.99 -10.53 10.23
C ARG A 59 12.87 -10.21 9.23
N LEU A 60 11.74 -9.70 9.71
CA LEU A 60 10.66 -9.24 8.84
C LEU A 60 11.16 -8.12 7.89
N PHE A 61 11.93 -7.15 8.38
CA PHE A 61 12.47 -6.08 7.54
C PHE A 61 13.53 -6.57 6.55
N GLU A 62 14.33 -7.58 6.91
CA GLU A 62 15.28 -8.23 5.99
C GLU A 62 14.54 -8.90 4.83
N GLU A 63 13.51 -9.69 5.11
CA GLU A 63 12.69 -10.36 4.09
C GLU A 63 11.94 -9.35 3.21
N ALA A 64 11.39 -8.32 3.81
CA ALA A 64 10.72 -7.24 3.09
C ALA A 64 11.66 -6.47 2.17
N ALA A 65 12.88 -6.18 2.64
CA ALA A 65 13.89 -5.52 1.84
C ALA A 65 14.29 -6.40 0.64
N GLN A 66 14.53 -7.68 0.86
CA GLN A 66 14.86 -8.61 -0.20
C GLN A 66 13.73 -8.72 -1.25
N LEU A 67 12.48 -8.79 -0.80
CA LEU A 67 11.31 -8.81 -1.69
C LEU A 67 11.28 -7.57 -2.59
N LEU A 68 11.39 -6.37 -2.00
CA LEU A 68 11.30 -5.12 -2.74
C LEU A 68 12.53 -4.86 -3.62
N GLU A 69 13.72 -5.28 -3.22
CA GLU A 69 14.93 -5.16 -4.02
C GLU A 69 14.87 -6.04 -5.27
N ASN A 70 14.36 -7.27 -5.15
CA ASN A 70 14.24 -8.21 -6.25
C ASN A 70 13.11 -7.84 -7.22
N GLU A 71 11.93 -7.52 -6.70
CA GLU A 71 10.73 -7.31 -7.51
C GLU A 71 10.62 -5.87 -8.07
N ALA A 72 11.09 -4.88 -7.33
CA ALA A 72 11.05 -3.48 -7.76
C ALA A 72 12.30 -3.03 -8.52
N GLU A 73 13.21 -3.96 -8.85
CA GLU A 73 14.48 -3.68 -9.53
C GLU A 73 15.27 -2.54 -8.84
N LEU A 74 15.26 -2.51 -7.53
CA LEU A 74 15.99 -1.51 -6.75
C LEU A 74 17.42 -1.99 -6.56
N PRO A 75 18.42 -1.44 -7.27
CA PRO A 75 19.78 -1.96 -7.23
C PRO A 75 20.42 -1.67 -5.87
N ASN A 76 20.79 -2.71 -5.11
CA ASN A 76 21.59 -2.65 -3.87
C ASN A 76 21.19 -1.48 -2.95
N THR A 77 19.89 -1.25 -2.86
CA THR A 77 19.37 -0.20 -1.98
C THR A 77 19.26 -0.78 -0.60
N ASN A 78 19.75 -0.07 0.38
CA ASN A 78 19.58 -0.43 1.77
C ASN A 78 18.12 -0.20 2.21
N VAL A 79 17.17 -0.90 1.56
CA VAL A 79 15.74 -0.83 1.92
C VAL A 79 15.57 -1.18 3.39
N PHE A 80 16.30 -2.21 3.85
CA PHE A 80 16.35 -2.56 5.27
C PHE A 80 16.74 -1.37 6.13
N ASP A 81 17.85 -0.70 5.82
CA ASP A 81 18.36 0.42 6.62
C ASP A 81 17.37 1.59 6.64
N CYS A 82 16.72 1.86 5.50
CA CYS A 82 15.69 2.89 5.37
C CYS A 82 14.49 2.61 6.30
N LEU A 83 13.93 1.40 6.23
CA LEU A 83 12.81 0.99 7.06
C LEU A 83 13.19 0.96 8.54
N PHE A 84 14.37 0.44 8.85
CA PHE A 84 14.85 0.31 10.22
C PHE A 84 15.18 1.67 10.86
N ALA A 85 15.75 2.60 10.09
CA ALA A 85 16.00 3.97 10.56
C ALA A 85 14.68 4.68 10.90
N ARG A 86 13.64 4.51 10.06
CA ARG A 86 12.29 5.06 10.34
C ARG A 86 11.67 4.45 11.59
N GLU A 87 11.75 3.13 11.75
CA GLU A 87 11.18 2.41 12.89
C GLU A 87 11.84 2.80 14.23
N LYS A 88 13.15 3.13 14.22
CA LYS A 88 13.88 3.63 15.41
C LYS A 88 13.37 4.99 15.91
N LEU A 89 12.75 5.80 15.05
CA LEU A 89 12.16 7.08 15.45
C LEU A 89 10.83 6.92 16.20
N GLY A 90 10.26 5.73 16.15
CA GLY A 90 9.01 5.36 16.78
C GLY A 90 8.33 4.25 16.00
N SER A 91 7.71 3.33 16.72
CA SER A 91 7.04 2.18 16.11
C SER A 91 6.02 2.60 15.05
N THR A 92 6.03 1.90 13.93
CA THR A 92 5.04 2.03 12.86
C THR A 92 3.86 1.08 13.04
N GLY A 93 3.78 0.39 14.18
CA GLY A 93 2.62 -0.40 14.59
C GLY A 93 1.41 0.50 14.82
N LEU A 94 0.25 0.12 14.29
CA LEU A 94 -1.02 0.83 14.49
C LEU A 94 -1.83 0.26 15.66
N GLY A 95 -1.40 -0.87 16.22
CA GLY A 95 -2.21 -1.70 17.09
C GLY A 95 -3.11 -2.66 16.31
N GLN A 96 -3.88 -3.46 17.04
CA GLN A 96 -4.84 -4.43 16.49
C GLN A 96 -4.21 -5.44 15.52
N GLY A 97 -2.93 -5.77 15.70
CA GLY A 97 -2.21 -6.73 14.86
C GLY A 97 -1.70 -6.18 13.54
N VAL A 98 -1.65 -4.85 13.37
CA VAL A 98 -1.28 -4.17 12.12
C VAL A 98 -0.06 -3.28 12.29
N ALA A 99 0.81 -3.23 11.27
CA ALA A 99 1.88 -2.24 11.14
C ALA A 99 1.98 -1.70 9.71
N ILE A 100 2.43 -0.44 9.56
CA ILE A 100 2.73 0.17 8.26
C ILE A 100 4.15 0.74 8.28
N PRO A 101 5.19 -0.11 8.22
CA PRO A 101 6.56 0.35 8.03
C PRO A 101 6.67 1.13 6.72
N HIS A 102 7.30 2.30 6.78
CA HIS A 102 7.45 3.14 5.59
C HIS A 102 8.77 3.90 5.62
N GLY A 103 9.27 4.23 4.46
CA GLY A 103 10.53 4.95 4.34
C GLY A 103 10.65 5.73 3.04
N ARG A 104 11.60 6.68 3.00
CA ARG A 104 11.97 7.44 1.82
C ARG A 104 13.35 7.02 1.36
N HIS A 105 13.52 6.81 0.05
CA HIS A 105 14.81 6.41 -0.48
C HIS A 105 15.09 7.06 -1.84
N ALA A 106 16.32 7.54 -2.05
CA ALA A 106 16.71 8.27 -3.26
C ALA A 106 16.63 7.42 -4.53
N CYS A 107 16.86 6.10 -4.43
CA CYS A 107 16.78 5.20 -5.59
C CYS A 107 15.34 4.80 -5.95
N VAL A 108 14.37 5.05 -5.09
CA VAL A 108 12.95 4.79 -5.38
C VAL A 108 12.43 5.88 -6.31
N LYS A 109 12.02 5.50 -7.51
CA LYS A 109 11.50 6.44 -8.52
C LYS A 109 10.00 6.66 -8.42
N LYS A 110 9.27 5.62 -7.99
CA LYS A 110 7.81 5.64 -7.79
C LYS A 110 7.51 4.98 -6.46
N ALA A 111 6.43 5.44 -5.80
CA ALA A 111 5.94 4.76 -4.61
C ALA A 111 5.71 3.28 -4.91
N THR A 112 6.18 2.43 -4.02
CA THR A 112 5.99 0.98 -4.11
C THR A 112 5.61 0.43 -2.74
N GLY A 113 4.69 -0.52 -2.72
CA GLY A 113 4.22 -1.17 -1.52
C GLY A 113 4.43 -2.67 -1.56
N ALA A 114 4.45 -3.27 -0.38
CA ALA A 114 4.37 -4.72 -0.21
C ALA A 114 3.43 -5.05 0.95
N PHE A 115 2.68 -6.13 0.83
CA PHE A 115 1.88 -6.66 1.92
C PHE A 115 2.44 -7.99 2.37
N ILE A 116 2.62 -8.14 3.68
CA ILE A 116 3.11 -9.36 4.30
C ILE A 116 2.13 -9.77 5.41
N ARG A 117 1.65 -11.01 5.34
CA ARG A 117 1.03 -11.67 6.48
C ARG A 117 2.03 -12.65 7.08
N THR A 118 2.34 -12.51 8.36
CA THR A 118 3.21 -13.46 9.06
C THR A 118 2.39 -14.66 9.55
N LYS A 119 3.00 -15.84 9.54
CA LYS A 119 2.42 -17.07 10.08
C LYS A 119 2.22 -16.97 11.59
N GLU A 120 3.26 -16.51 12.30
CA GLU A 120 3.21 -16.23 13.73
C GLU A 120 3.27 -14.71 13.96
N PRO A 121 2.51 -14.19 14.94
CA PRO A 121 2.55 -12.76 15.26
C PRO A 121 3.93 -12.32 15.76
N VAL A 122 4.42 -11.16 15.31
CA VAL A 122 5.74 -10.60 15.62
C VAL A 122 5.61 -9.42 16.59
N ALA A 123 6.45 -9.37 17.62
CA ALA A 123 6.55 -8.21 18.52
C ALA A 123 6.98 -6.96 17.74
N PHE A 124 6.20 -5.88 17.82
CA PHE A 124 6.37 -4.68 16.99
C PHE A 124 6.41 -3.37 17.79
N ASP A 125 6.33 -3.43 19.11
CA ASP A 125 6.20 -2.28 20.00
C ASP A 125 5.02 -1.37 19.61
N ALA A 126 3.91 -2.00 19.20
CA ALA A 126 2.69 -1.30 18.84
C ALA A 126 2.07 -0.62 20.07
N PRO A 127 1.27 0.47 19.90
CA PRO A 127 0.72 1.26 21.01
C PRO A 127 -0.18 0.45 21.96
N ASP A 128 -0.79 -0.63 21.50
CA ASP A 128 -1.63 -1.52 22.30
C ASP A 128 -0.87 -2.69 22.95
N GLY A 129 0.45 -2.75 22.78
CA GLY A 129 1.34 -3.80 23.29
C GLY A 129 1.14 -5.16 22.65
N LYS A 130 0.31 -5.27 21.60
CA LYS A 130 0.03 -6.54 20.93
C LYS A 130 0.99 -6.80 19.78
N PRO A 131 1.31 -8.07 19.50
CA PRO A 131 2.10 -8.42 18.33
C PRO A 131 1.32 -8.20 17.03
N VAL A 132 2.03 -8.16 15.91
CA VAL A 132 1.53 -7.80 14.59
C VAL A 132 1.65 -8.99 13.64
N SER A 133 0.61 -9.19 12.82
CA SER A 133 0.59 -10.20 11.75
C SER A 133 0.31 -9.62 10.37
N LEU A 134 -0.32 -8.44 10.29
CA LEU A 134 -0.65 -7.77 9.03
C LEU A 134 0.28 -6.57 8.85
N ILE A 135 1.14 -6.64 7.87
CA ILE A 135 2.16 -5.63 7.63
C ILE A 135 2.04 -5.09 6.21
N PHE A 136 1.89 -3.77 6.07
CA PHE A 136 1.99 -3.10 4.78
C PHE A 136 3.22 -2.22 4.76
N ILE A 137 4.16 -2.51 3.88
CA ILE A 137 5.40 -1.74 3.72
C ILE A 137 5.21 -0.74 2.59
N LEU A 138 5.65 0.49 2.80
CA LEU A 138 5.59 1.56 1.81
C LEU A 138 6.95 2.22 1.64
N LEU A 139 7.49 2.18 0.43
CA LEU A 139 8.66 2.94 0.04
C LEU A 139 8.24 4.05 -0.92
N VAL A 140 8.79 5.24 -0.73
CA VAL A 140 8.52 6.39 -1.58
C VAL A 140 9.81 7.09 -1.99
N PRO A 141 9.82 7.85 -3.11
CA PRO A 141 10.92 8.70 -3.48
C PRO A 141 11.29 9.68 -2.36
N GLU A 142 12.57 10.02 -2.24
CA GLU A 142 13.05 10.96 -1.21
C GLU A 142 12.38 12.32 -1.30
N ASN A 143 12.12 12.79 -2.52
CA ASN A 143 11.46 14.06 -2.83
C ASN A 143 9.93 13.94 -2.96
N ALA A 144 9.33 12.80 -2.55
CA ALA A 144 7.89 12.63 -2.63
C ALA A 144 7.17 13.69 -1.79
N THR A 145 6.21 14.38 -2.42
CA THR A 145 5.32 15.34 -1.79
C THR A 145 4.13 14.63 -1.13
N GLY A 146 3.04 15.33 -0.82
CA GLY A 146 1.94 14.82 0.01
C GLY A 146 1.26 13.50 -0.39
N GLU A 147 1.46 12.97 -1.60
CA GLU A 147 0.79 11.75 -2.11
C GLU A 147 0.98 10.52 -1.18
N HIS A 148 2.17 10.39 -0.59
CA HIS A 148 2.44 9.28 0.33
C HIS A 148 1.63 9.36 1.63
N LEU A 149 1.28 10.57 2.08
CA LEU A 149 0.42 10.76 3.25
C LEU A 149 -1.01 10.31 2.95
N GLU A 150 -1.48 10.53 1.73
CA GLU A 150 -2.79 10.04 1.28
C GLU A 150 -2.83 8.52 1.28
N VAL A 151 -1.81 7.86 0.74
CA VAL A 151 -1.68 6.39 0.77
C VAL A 151 -1.69 5.88 2.21
N LEU A 152 -0.89 6.46 3.10
CA LEU A 152 -0.84 6.06 4.52
C LEU A 152 -2.20 6.26 5.21
N SER A 153 -2.90 7.35 4.91
CA SER A 153 -4.23 7.64 5.45
C SER A 153 -5.27 6.62 4.97
N LYS A 154 -5.29 6.29 3.67
CA LYS A 154 -6.17 5.27 3.10
C LYS A 154 -5.89 3.89 3.71
N LEU A 155 -4.62 3.50 3.81
CA LEU A 155 -4.24 2.23 4.45
C LEU A 155 -4.69 2.18 5.91
N ALA A 156 -4.44 3.24 6.69
CA ALA A 156 -4.89 3.30 8.09
C ALA A 156 -6.41 3.20 8.18
N GLY A 157 -7.15 3.88 7.29
CA GLY A 157 -8.61 3.78 7.19
C GLY A 157 -9.10 2.35 6.89
N ARG A 158 -8.45 1.64 5.96
CA ARG A 158 -8.76 0.23 5.64
C ARG A 158 -8.47 -0.68 6.85
N PHE A 159 -7.29 -0.57 7.43
CA PHE A 159 -6.88 -1.38 8.57
C PHE A 159 -7.64 -1.04 9.87
N SER A 160 -8.28 0.11 9.98
CA SER A 160 -9.15 0.43 11.13
C SER A 160 -10.41 -0.46 11.18
N GLN A 161 -10.86 -0.95 10.01
CA GLN A 161 -12.04 -1.78 9.88
C GLN A 161 -11.76 -3.22 10.33
N LYS A 162 -12.45 -3.67 11.39
CA LYS A 162 -12.27 -5.04 11.94
C LYS A 162 -12.53 -6.11 10.86
N ALA A 163 -13.59 -5.95 10.07
CA ALA A 163 -13.97 -6.90 9.03
C ALA A 163 -12.85 -7.07 7.98
N ILE A 164 -12.17 -5.98 7.61
CA ILE A 164 -11.04 -6.03 6.65
C ILE A 164 -9.85 -6.79 7.26
N ARG A 165 -9.50 -6.51 8.52
CA ARG A 165 -8.41 -7.24 9.17
C ARG A 165 -8.70 -8.75 9.28
N GLU A 166 -9.93 -9.12 9.64
CA GLU A 166 -10.35 -10.53 9.71
C GLU A 166 -10.33 -11.19 8.33
N ALA A 167 -10.80 -10.50 7.29
CA ALA A 167 -10.75 -10.99 5.92
C ALA A 167 -9.29 -11.15 5.42
N LEU A 168 -8.40 -10.19 5.70
CA LEU A 168 -6.97 -10.27 5.35
C LEU A 168 -6.27 -11.43 6.08
N MET A 169 -6.65 -11.72 7.33
CA MET A 169 -6.13 -12.89 8.05
C MET A 169 -6.62 -14.21 7.45
N ALA A 170 -7.82 -14.24 6.88
CA ALA A 170 -8.42 -15.43 6.27
C ALA A 170 -8.10 -15.60 4.78
N ALA A 171 -7.58 -14.56 4.12
CA ALA A 171 -7.29 -14.57 2.69
C ALA A 171 -6.33 -15.71 2.31
N THR A 172 -6.62 -16.37 1.18
CA THR A 172 -5.88 -17.53 0.69
C THR A 172 -5.06 -17.22 -0.56
N SER A 173 -5.27 -16.05 -1.17
CA SER A 173 -4.54 -15.64 -2.37
C SER A 173 -4.13 -14.16 -2.34
N ALA A 174 -3.13 -13.83 -3.16
CA ALA A 174 -2.68 -12.45 -3.34
C ALA A 174 -3.77 -11.56 -3.97
N GLU A 175 -4.58 -12.11 -4.85
CA GLU A 175 -5.71 -11.43 -5.49
C GLU A 175 -6.76 -11.01 -4.46
N GLU A 176 -7.11 -11.89 -3.53
CA GLU A 176 -8.05 -11.57 -2.45
C GLU A 176 -7.52 -10.44 -1.58
N VAL A 177 -6.25 -10.50 -1.18
CA VAL A 177 -5.61 -9.44 -0.39
C VAL A 177 -5.63 -8.12 -1.14
N ARG A 178 -5.24 -8.12 -2.42
CA ARG A 178 -5.24 -6.91 -3.23
C ARG A 178 -6.64 -6.31 -3.33
N THR A 179 -7.64 -7.12 -3.61
CA THR A 179 -9.05 -6.72 -3.66
C THR A 179 -9.49 -6.06 -2.35
N LEU A 180 -9.23 -6.72 -1.22
CA LEU A 180 -9.57 -6.21 0.11
C LEU A 180 -8.90 -4.86 0.44
N LEU A 181 -7.71 -4.59 -0.07
CA LEU A 181 -6.98 -3.35 0.18
C LEU A 181 -7.35 -2.23 -0.81
N THR A 182 -7.83 -2.55 -2.01
CA THR A 182 -8.07 -1.60 -3.10
C THR A 182 -9.53 -1.23 -3.32
N GLU A 183 -10.48 -2.08 -2.96
CA GLU A 183 -11.91 -1.76 -3.07
C GLU A 183 -12.33 -0.79 -1.96
N GLU A 184 -13.00 0.30 -2.33
CA GLU A 184 -13.58 1.29 -1.42
C GLU A 184 -14.99 0.90 -0.97
#